data_d9b822432dc865fa37d1e4e56045178e
#
_entry.id   d9b822432dc865fa37d1e4e56045178e
#
_cell.length_a   1.000
_cell.length_b   1.000
_cell.length_c   1.000
_cell.angle_alpha   90.00
_cell.angle_beta   90.00
_cell.angle_gamma   90.00
#
_symmetry.space_group_name_H-M   'P 1'
#
loop_
_entity.id
_entity.type
_entity.pdbx_description
1 polymer ?
#
loop_
_entity_poly.entity_id
_entity_poly.type
_entity_poly.pdbx_seq_one_letter_code
_entity_poly.pdbx_strand_id
1 'polypeptide(L)'
;PGRPPLAYAIAGVAAAIAIAIGAETTPHILAVALIVAVQWLWLGKDMKAAASAFALAMAAALTAVFFLTVPPARYAQVACDALSTGFYSLGVIGAGSFFLAVAATSSRDFASRLAAIGVAGAATLGATLLIAPQCLGNPLGTLDPLLVSMWLNNVTEAQSIGEQISVEPWTAAGFYLVPVLAMGLCALRIYQRRNVHAYGVLLALLAVSWAIALVQVRGAVFSNLLSAIPMAALVAEMRARANADQKDLRKGLLFAGSALAAVPFVWALSGAFLSMAVNKVSGQEVGSLPMQEENTCIDAAAMEELAREPVGVVASASNIGAHILRFTPHRVLAAPYHRNQGGMLTELHAAMAKPGDSVKFLRGAGVTIVAYCGTDPQVGSITRVTPEGFYAQLGKGLVPAWLEPVAGTQNQPLQLYRVKP
;
A
#
# COMPACT_ATOMS: atom_id res chain seq x y z
N PRO A 1 30.03 22.16 -11.25
CA PRO A 1 28.75 22.89 -11.15
C PRO A 1 28.00 22.38 -9.92
N GLY A 2 27.63 23.34 -9.03
CA GLY A 2 26.94 23.02 -7.78
C GLY A 2 25.61 22.32 -8.03
N ARG A 3 25.15 21.54 -7.06
CA ARG A 3 23.86 20.85 -7.09
C ARG A 3 22.72 21.88 -7.08
N PRO A 4 21.73 21.81 -8.00
CA PRO A 4 20.69 22.83 -8.08
C PRO A 4 19.78 22.79 -6.82
N PRO A 5 19.79 23.83 -5.96
CA PRO A 5 19.01 23.82 -4.72
C PRO A 5 17.51 23.64 -4.94
N LEU A 6 16.99 24.16 -6.06
CA LEU A 6 15.57 24.03 -6.42
C LEU A 6 15.12 22.57 -6.56
N ALA A 7 15.92 21.72 -7.20
CA ALA A 7 15.57 20.29 -7.34
C ALA A 7 15.47 19.58 -5.98
N TYR A 8 16.35 19.94 -5.03
CA TYR A 8 16.31 19.40 -3.68
C TYR A 8 15.17 19.99 -2.85
N ALA A 9 14.82 21.25 -3.04
CA ALA A 9 13.61 21.83 -2.44
C ALA A 9 12.35 21.11 -2.93
N ILE A 10 12.23 20.86 -4.23
CA ILE A 10 11.10 20.09 -4.81
C ILE A 10 11.06 18.69 -4.21
N ALA A 11 12.20 18.02 -4.06
CA ALA A 11 12.27 16.70 -3.43
C ALA A 11 11.82 16.74 -1.95
N GLY A 12 12.16 17.81 -1.21
CA GLY A 12 11.69 18.00 0.17
C GLY A 12 10.18 18.22 0.26
N VAL A 13 9.60 19.03 -0.63
CA VAL A 13 8.14 19.23 -0.72
C VAL A 13 7.45 17.91 -1.07
N ALA A 14 7.96 17.19 -2.07
CA ALA A 14 7.40 15.90 -2.50
C ALA A 14 7.46 14.87 -1.37
N ALA A 15 8.53 14.83 -0.58
CA ALA A 15 8.68 13.96 0.58
C ALA A 15 7.60 14.26 1.65
N ALA A 16 7.34 15.54 1.94
CA ALA A 16 6.30 15.94 2.88
C ALA A 16 4.90 15.54 2.40
N ILE A 17 4.61 15.76 1.11
CA ILE A 17 3.32 15.38 0.49
C ILE A 17 3.15 13.85 0.51
N ALA A 18 4.21 13.08 0.24
CA ALA A 18 4.16 11.64 0.27
C ALA A 18 3.78 11.10 1.67
N ILE A 19 4.39 11.63 2.74
CA ILE A 19 4.02 11.30 4.13
C ILE A 19 2.55 11.66 4.42
N ALA A 20 2.08 12.78 3.87
CA ALA A 20 0.71 13.25 4.07
C ALA A 20 -0.34 12.36 3.37
N ILE A 21 0.00 11.81 2.20
CA ILE A 21 -0.87 10.89 1.45
C ILE A 21 -0.93 9.52 2.13
N GLY A 22 0.23 9.03 2.60
CA GLY A 22 0.29 7.73 3.26
C GLY A 22 1.55 7.55 4.10
N ALA A 23 1.36 7.27 5.39
CA ALA A 23 2.47 7.08 6.32
C ALA A 23 3.36 5.88 5.96
N GLU A 24 2.86 4.92 5.19
CA GLU A 24 3.61 3.80 4.63
C GLU A 24 4.74 4.22 3.69
N THR A 25 4.72 5.46 3.18
CA THR A 25 5.82 6.01 2.39
C THR A 25 7.06 6.37 3.21
N THR A 26 6.92 6.45 4.54
CA THR A 26 7.98 6.91 5.46
C THR A 26 9.32 6.17 5.29
N PRO A 27 9.39 4.84 5.11
CA PRO A 27 10.67 4.17 4.88
C PRO A 27 11.36 4.61 3.57
N HIS A 28 10.58 4.91 2.52
CA HIS A 28 11.09 5.43 1.24
C HIS A 28 11.62 6.86 1.41
N ILE A 29 10.89 7.69 2.15
CA ILE A 29 11.31 9.08 2.44
C ILE A 29 12.55 9.10 3.31
N LEU A 30 12.67 8.20 4.28
CA LEU A 30 13.90 8.02 5.06
C LEU A 30 15.09 7.69 4.15
N ALA A 31 14.92 6.80 3.16
CA ALA A 31 15.96 6.48 2.18
C ALA A 31 16.36 7.71 1.36
N VAL A 32 15.40 8.52 0.91
CA VAL A 32 15.69 9.79 0.21
C VAL A 32 16.49 10.73 1.11
N ALA A 33 16.07 10.92 2.36
CA ALA A 33 16.75 11.80 3.31
C ALA A 33 18.18 11.30 3.61
N LEU A 34 18.37 9.98 3.76
CA LEU A 34 19.70 9.38 3.95
C LEU A 34 20.59 9.57 2.71
N ILE A 35 20.06 9.44 1.50
CA ILE A 35 20.83 9.71 0.26
C ILE A 35 21.28 11.19 0.23
N VAL A 36 20.40 12.12 0.58
CA VAL A 36 20.77 13.56 0.65
C VAL A 36 21.82 13.78 1.73
N ALA A 37 21.68 13.17 2.90
CA ALA A 37 22.63 13.26 4.01
C ALA A 37 24.00 12.67 3.63
N VAL A 38 24.04 11.52 2.96
CA VAL A 38 25.28 10.88 2.49
C VAL A 38 25.96 11.75 1.43
N GLN A 39 25.20 12.30 0.47
CA GLN A 39 25.76 13.22 -0.52
C GLN A 39 26.38 14.47 0.15
N TRP A 40 25.69 15.06 1.12
CA TRP A 40 26.24 16.17 1.87
C TRP A 40 27.46 15.78 2.71
N LEU A 41 27.44 14.62 3.32
CA LEU A 41 28.59 14.09 4.11
C LEU A 41 29.87 14.05 3.28
N TRP A 42 29.78 13.59 2.01
CA TRP A 42 30.94 13.52 1.11
C TRP A 42 31.30 14.86 0.47
N LEU A 43 30.32 15.66 0.03
CA LEU A 43 30.54 16.89 -0.75
C LEU A 43 30.67 18.15 0.13
N GLY A 44 30.23 18.10 1.40
CA GLY A 44 30.36 19.19 2.37
C GLY A 44 29.76 20.51 1.87
N LYS A 45 30.61 21.54 1.79
CA LYS A 45 30.21 22.91 1.41
C LYS A 45 29.52 22.99 0.03
N ASP A 46 29.91 22.15 -0.91
CA ASP A 46 29.36 22.16 -2.27
C ASP A 46 27.91 21.64 -2.32
N MET A 47 27.49 20.93 -1.29
CA MET A 47 26.13 20.41 -1.11
C MET A 47 25.30 21.25 -0.12
N LYS A 48 25.92 22.23 0.58
CA LYS A 48 25.27 23.00 1.65
C LYS A 48 23.93 23.59 1.21
N ALA A 49 23.90 24.32 0.10
CA ALA A 49 22.67 24.98 -0.38
C ALA A 49 21.58 23.97 -0.72
N ALA A 50 21.94 22.87 -1.39
CA ALA A 50 20.99 21.82 -1.79
C ALA A 50 20.43 21.05 -0.58
N ALA A 51 21.29 20.63 0.36
CA ALA A 51 20.87 19.93 1.58
C ALA A 51 20.00 20.81 2.49
N SER A 52 20.37 22.10 2.64
CA SER A 52 19.54 23.07 3.37
C SER A 52 18.18 23.28 2.70
N ALA A 53 18.14 23.39 1.38
CA ALA A 53 16.91 23.57 0.62
C ALA A 53 15.96 22.35 0.78
N PHE A 54 16.49 21.14 0.72
CA PHE A 54 15.72 19.91 0.99
C PHE A 54 15.11 19.93 2.40
N ALA A 55 15.93 20.16 3.42
CA ALA A 55 15.51 20.10 4.82
C ALA A 55 14.46 21.19 5.13
N LEU A 56 14.70 22.43 4.75
CA LEU A 56 13.77 23.54 5.00
C LEU A 56 12.46 23.37 4.23
N ALA A 57 12.53 22.96 2.96
CA ALA A 57 11.34 22.74 2.15
C ALA A 57 10.49 21.58 2.70
N MET A 58 11.13 20.50 3.15
CA MET A 58 10.43 19.37 3.78
C MET A 58 9.75 19.80 5.09
N ALA A 59 10.47 20.49 5.97
CA ALA A 59 9.90 20.95 7.25
C ALA A 59 8.74 21.94 7.03
N ALA A 60 8.90 22.91 6.15
CA ALA A 60 7.87 23.90 5.86
C ALA A 60 6.63 23.28 5.21
N ALA A 61 6.82 22.42 4.20
CA ALA A 61 5.73 21.74 3.52
C ALA A 61 4.98 20.78 4.47
N LEU A 62 5.71 20.00 5.28
CA LEU A 62 5.09 19.08 6.25
C LEU A 62 4.30 19.85 7.32
N THR A 63 4.81 20.98 7.78
CA THR A 63 4.09 21.87 8.71
C THR A 63 2.83 22.41 8.05
N ALA A 64 2.91 22.92 6.84
CA ALA A 64 1.76 23.45 6.12
C ALA A 64 0.68 22.36 5.91
N VAL A 65 1.08 21.17 5.44
CA VAL A 65 0.14 20.08 5.19
C VAL A 65 -0.47 19.57 6.49
N PHE A 66 0.30 19.44 7.58
CA PHE A 66 -0.23 19.02 8.88
C PHE A 66 -1.36 19.94 9.36
N PHE A 67 -1.13 21.26 9.39
CA PHE A 67 -2.13 22.20 9.88
C PHE A 67 -3.30 22.42 8.91
N LEU A 68 -3.12 22.15 7.63
CA LEU A 68 -4.19 22.26 6.63
C LEU A 68 -5.08 21.01 6.56
N THR A 69 -4.55 19.82 6.88
CA THR A 69 -5.28 18.56 6.64
C THR A 69 -5.68 17.82 7.91
N VAL A 70 -4.94 17.98 9.00
CA VAL A 70 -5.27 17.33 10.27
C VAL A 70 -6.26 18.20 11.07
N PRO A 71 -7.44 17.69 11.47
CA PRO A 71 -8.37 18.45 12.28
C PRO A 71 -7.78 18.86 13.62
N PRO A 72 -8.03 20.08 14.13
CA PRO A 72 -7.48 20.56 15.41
C PRO A 72 -7.76 19.63 16.60
N ALA A 73 -8.93 18.99 16.62
CA ALA A 73 -9.30 18.02 17.67
C ALA A 73 -8.38 16.77 17.70
N ARG A 74 -7.58 16.54 16.65
CA ARG A 74 -6.65 15.40 16.54
C ARG A 74 -5.18 15.79 16.68
N TYR A 75 -4.85 17.05 16.95
CA TYR A 75 -3.45 17.47 17.06
C TYR A 75 -2.69 16.77 18.20
N ALA A 76 -3.36 16.36 19.27
CA ALA A 76 -2.74 15.61 20.35
C ALA A 76 -2.70 14.09 20.13
N GLN A 77 -3.28 13.58 19.04
CA GLN A 77 -3.34 12.15 18.78
C GLN A 77 -2.14 11.69 17.97
N VAL A 78 -1.55 10.55 18.37
CA VAL A 78 -0.52 9.86 17.62
C VAL A 78 -1.16 8.66 16.91
N ALA A 79 -1.07 8.64 15.57
CA ALA A 79 -1.48 7.53 14.74
C ALA A 79 -0.30 7.06 13.89
N CYS A 80 -0.07 5.74 13.83
CA CYS A 80 1.11 5.18 13.16
C CYS A 80 0.88 4.81 11.69
N ASP A 81 -0.31 5.03 11.18
CA ASP A 81 -0.77 4.71 9.82
C ASP A 81 -1.25 5.93 9.04
N ALA A 82 -1.18 7.13 9.63
CA ALA A 82 -1.55 8.39 8.98
C ALA A 82 -0.74 9.56 9.49
N LEU A 83 -0.74 10.67 8.73
CA LEU A 83 -0.14 11.92 9.19
C LEU A 83 -0.77 12.35 10.53
N SER A 84 0.03 12.38 11.55
CA SER A 84 -0.32 12.68 12.92
C SER A 84 0.84 13.41 13.60
N THR A 85 0.68 13.82 14.84
CA THR A 85 1.74 14.47 15.62
C THR A 85 3.02 13.63 15.64
N GLY A 86 2.93 12.30 15.63
CA GLY A 86 4.10 11.41 15.56
C GLY A 86 4.92 11.65 14.29
N PHE A 87 4.32 11.50 13.10
CA PHE A 87 5.02 11.70 11.82
C PHE A 87 5.40 13.16 11.57
N TYR A 88 4.54 14.09 11.98
CA TYR A 88 4.85 15.51 11.90
C TYR A 88 6.10 15.86 12.71
N SER A 89 6.15 15.48 13.98
CA SER A 89 7.29 15.73 14.86
C SER A 89 8.57 15.07 14.35
N LEU A 90 8.48 13.80 13.96
CA LEU A 90 9.61 13.05 13.37
C LEU A 90 10.17 13.78 12.14
N GLY A 91 9.32 14.19 11.21
CA GLY A 91 9.73 14.84 9.97
C GLY A 91 10.31 16.24 10.21
N VAL A 92 9.68 17.05 11.07
CA VAL A 92 10.15 18.42 11.34
C VAL A 92 11.41 18.43 12.22
N ILE A 93 11.50 17.58 13.23
CA ILE A 93 12.69 17.48 14.08
C ILE A 93 13.84 16.87 13.27
N GLY A 94 13.58 15.84 12.46
CA GLY A 94 14.59 15.23 11.57
C GLY A 94 15.12 16.22 10.54
N ALA A 95 14.25 16.92 9.84
CA ALA A 95 14.65 17.94 8.86
C ALA A 95 15.34 19.15 9.54
N GLY A 96 14.83 19.63 10.67
CA GLY A 96 15.40 20.74 11.42
C GLY A 96 16.78 20.43 11.98
N SER A 97 16.95 19.28 12.62
CA SER A 97 18.25 18.83 13.14
C SER A 97 19.27 18.59 12.03
N PHE A 98 18.85 18.03 10.90
CA PHE A 98 19.69 17.90 9.70
C PHE A 98 20.08 19.27 9.14
N PHE A 99 19.14 20.22 9.03
CA PHE A 99 19.46 21.59 8.62
C PHE A 99 20.50 22.25 9.52
N LEU A 100 20.37 22.12 10.85
CA LEU A 100 21.35 22.66 11.80
C LEU A 100 22.72 22.01 11.64
N ALA A 101 22.79 20.69 11.46
CA ALA A 101 24.02 19.98 11.17
C ALA A 101 24.68 20.52 9.89
N VAL A 102 23.93 20.69 8.78
CA VAL A 102 24.39 21.27 7.52
C VAL A 102 24.87 22.69 7.70
N ALA A 103 24.13 23.53 8.39
CA ALA A 103 24.48 24.94 8.61
C ALA A 103 25.80 25.10 9.39
N ALA A 104 25.99 24.30 10.44
CA ALA A 104 27.11 24.40 11.35
C ALA A 104 28.42 23.75 10.83
N THR A 105 28.28 22.63 10.08
CA THR A 105 29.49 21.79 9.82
C THR A 105 29.82 21.58 8.35
N SER A 106 29.11 22.20 7.39
CA SER A 106 29.40 22.00 5.94
C SER A 106 30.82 22.38 5.52
N SER A 107 31.44 23.34 6.21
CA SER A 107 32.83 23.77 5.97
C SER A 107 33.85 23.03 6.80
N ARG A 108 33.42 22.10 7.65
CA ARG A 108 34.31 21.28 8.50
C ARG A 108 34.73 20.02 7.78
N ASP A 109 35.62 19.28 8.41
CA ASP A 109 36.11 17.97 7.94
C ASP A 109 35.00 16.90 7.96
N PHE A 110 35.29 15.74 7.35
CA PHE A 110 34.34 14.62 7.26
C PHE A 110 33.90 14.10 8.63
N ALA A 111 34.83 14.00 9.60
CA ALA A 111 34.51 13.49 10.94
C ALA A 111 33.53 14.39 11.70
N SER A 112 33.73 15.72 11.60
CA SER A 112 32.80 16.71 12.19
C SER A 112 31.39 16.63 11.59
N ARG A 113 31.30 16.44 10.27
CA ARG A 113 30.02 16.27 9.56
C ARG A 113 29.33 14.95 9.96
N LEU A 114 30.13 13.87 10.05
CA LEU A 114 29.60 12.57 10.49
C LEU A 114 29.07 12.63 11.93
N ALA A 115 29.82 13.26 12.84
CA ALA A 115 29.36 13.47 14.21
C ALA A 115 28.06 14.30 14.23
N ALA A 116 27.96 15.37 13.43
CA ALA A 116 26.73 16.18 13.33
C ALA A 116 25.53 15.38 12.81
N ILE A 117 25.70 14.49 11.83
CA ILE A 117 24.64 13.55 11.38
C ILE A 117 24.25 12.60 12.52
N GLY A 118 25.25 12.08 13.26
CA GLY A 118 24.99 11.22 14.42
C GLY A 118 24.13 11.91 15.47
N VAL A 119 24.46 13.16 15.81
CA VAL A 119 23.67 13.97 16.75
C VAL A 119 22.26 14.25 16.20
N ALA A 120 22.11 14.60 14.91
CA ALA A 120 20.81 14.82 14.29
C ALA A 120 19.95 13.53 14.28
N GLY A 121 20.58 12.40 13.99
CA GLY A 121 19.92 11.09 14.05
C GLY A 121 19.49 10.71 15.47
N ALA A 122 20.36 10.93 16.46
CA ALA A 122 20.06 10.67 17.86
C ALA A 122 18.91 11.58 18.37
N ALA A 123 18.91 12.86 18.00
CA ALA A 123 17.83 13.78 18.34
C ALA A 123 16.50 13.34 17.72
N THR A 124 16.51 12.91 16.45
CA THR A 124 15.32 12.41 15.75
C THR A 124 14.80 11.13 16.40
N LEU A 125 15.68 10.16 16.67
CA LEU A 125 15.31 8.92 17.35
C LEU A 125 14.79 9.16 18.77
N GLY A 126 15.46 10.03 19.53
CA GLY A 126 15.03 10.41 20.89
C GLY A 126 13.65 11.06 20.88
N ALA A 127 13.39 11.96 19.92
CA ALA A 127 12.06 12.55 19.75
C ALA A 127 11.00 11.49 19.41
N THR A 128 11.33 10.53 18.55
CA THR A 128 10.42 9.43 18.19
C THR A 128 10.08 8.58 19.41
N LEU A 129 11.08 8.21 20.21
CA LEU A 129 10.91 7.43 21.44
C LEU A 129 10.07 8.15 22.50
N LEU A 130 10.13 9.48 22.54
CA LEU A 130 9.37 10.29 23.50
C LEU A 130 7.94 10.60 23.03
N ILE A 131 7.75 10.85 21.73
CA ILE A 131 6.47 11.34 21.19
C ILE A 131 5.61 10.20 20.66
N ALA A 132 6.22 9.23 19.97
CA ALA A 132 5.52 8.18 19.23
C ALA A 132 6.20 6.80 19.34
N PRO A 133 6.51 6.31 20.57
CA PRO A 133 7.20 5.02 20.74
C PRO A 133 6.42 3.85 20.15
N GLN A 134 5.09 3.91 20.16
CA GLN A 134 4.20 2.92 19.58
C GLN A 134 4.35 2.78 18.06
N CYS A 135 4.86 3.79 17.36
CA CYS A 135 5.03 3.77 15.90
C CYS A 135 6.35 3.12 15.46
N LEU A 136 7.18 2.66 16.37
CA LEU A 136 8.36 1.85 16.07
C LEU A 136 8.02 0.36 15.88
N GLY A 137 6.84 -0.06 16.33
CA GLY A 137 6.32 -1.41 16.15
C GLY A 137 5.50 -1.58 14.87
N ASN A 138 4.93 -2.78 14.72
CA ASN A 138 3.97 -3.05 13.64
C ASN A 138 2.67 -2.26 13.91
N PRO A 139 2.24 -1.35 13.02
CA PRO A 139 0.99 -0.59 13.20
C PRO A 139 -0.27 -1.47 13.30
N LEU A 140 -0.21 -2.68 12.74
CA LEU A 140 -1.29 -3.67 12.75
C LEU A 140 -1.14 -4.71 13.86
N GLY A 141 -0.09 -4.61 14.70
CA GLY A 141 0.17 -5.58 15.78
C GLY A 141 -0.84 -5.57 16.93
N THR A 142 -1.72 -4.57 16.98
CA THR A 142 -2.81 -4.46 17.97
C THR A 142 -4.15 -4.95 17.44
N LEU A 143 -4.20 -5.51 16.22
CA LEU A 143 -5.41 -6.09 15.67
C LEU A 143 -5.81 -7.35 16.45
N ASP A 144 -7.13 -7.50 16.65
CA ASP A 144 -7.69 -8.71 17.21
C ASP A 144 -7.32 -9.94 16.35
N PRO A 145 -6.95 -11.09 16.94
CA PRO A 145 -6.59 -12.31 16.21
C PRO A 145 -7.67 -12.77 15.21
N LEU A 146 -8.96 -12.55 15.51
CA LEU A 146 -10.05 -12.88 14.59
C LEU A 146 -10.00 -11.99 13.34
N LEU A 147 -9.70 -10.70 13.48
CA LEU A 147 -9.53 -9.81 12.34
C LEU A 147 -8.29 -10.15 11.52
N VAL A 148 -7.21 -10.59 12.17
CA VAL A 148 -6.02 -11.04 11.46
C VAL A 148 -6.36 -12.27 10.60
N SER A 149 -7.04 -13.27 11.16
CA SER A 149 -7.34 -14.51 10.45
C SER A 149 -8.43 -14.38 9.38
N MET A 150 -9.49 -13.59 9.64
CA MET A 150 -10.65 -13.49 8.74
C MET A 150 -10.56 -12.36 7.72
N TRP A 151 -9.71 -11.36 7.98
CA TRP A 151 -9.59 -10.20 7.13
C TRP A 151 -8.16 -9.94 6.67
N LEU A 152 -7.20 -9.66 7.59
CA LEU A 152 -5.87 -9.19 7.24
C LEU A 152 -5.09 -10.19 6.37
N ASN A 153 -5.15 -11.49 6.70
CA ASN A 153 -4.47 -12.54 5.94
C ASN A 153 -5.01 -12.70 4.50
N ASN A 154 -6.20 -12.16 4.23
CA ASN A 154 -6.79 -12.14 2.90
C ASN A 154 -6.53 -10.82 2.14
N VAL A 155 -5.84 -9.85 2.75
CA VAL A 155 -5.47 -8.58 2.12
C VAL A 155 -4.14 -8.77 1.39
N THR A 156 -4.19 -8.97 0.07
CA THR A 156 -3.02 -9.23 -0.79
C THR A 156 -1.91 -8.19 -0.60
N GLU A 157 -2.27 -6.92 -0.44
CA GLU A 157 -1.31 -5.83 -0.28
C GLU A 157 -0.46 -5.93 1.01
N ALA A 158 -0.96 -6.61 2.04
CA ALA A 158 -0.28 -6.80 3.31
C ALA A 158 0.61 -8.04 3.35
N GLN A 159 0.48 -8.94 2.36
CA GLN A 159 1.22 -10.19 2.28
C GLN A 159 2.72 -9.97 2.06
N SER A 160 3.52 -10.87 2.62
CA SER A 160 4.94 -11.00 2.31
C SER A 160 5.17 -11.73 0.97
N ILE A 161 6.40 -11.65 0.43
CA ILE A 161 6.74 -12.44 -0.77
C ILE A 161 6.53 -13.95 -0.57
N GLY A 162 6.79 -14.47 0.64
CA GLY A 162 6.59 -15.89 0.93
C GLY A 162 5.13 -16.30 0.86
N GLU A 163 4.24 -15.50 1.43
CA GLU A 163 2.78 -15.70 1.34
C GLU A 163 2.30 -15.55 -0.09
N GLN A 164 2.75 -14.53 -0.81
CA GLN A 164 2.39 -14.30 -2.20
C GLN A 164 2.78 -15.47 -3.11
N ILE A 165 4.00 -16.03 -2.95
CA ILE A 165 4.44 -17.19 -3.74
C ILE A 165 3.61 -18.44 -3.38
N SER A 166 3.17 -18.59 -2.13
CA SER A 166 2.38 -19.75 -1.71
C SER A 166 0.94 -19.72 -2.24
N VAL A 167 0.37 -18.51 -2.41
CA VAL A 167 -1.02 -18.33 -2.85
C VAL A 167 -1.09 -18.15 -4.38
N GLU A 168 -0.26 -17.24 -4.91
CA GLU A 168 -0.28 -16.87 -6.33
C GLU A 168 1.15 -16.69 -6.89
N PRO A 169 1.90 -17.78 -7.11
CA PRO A 169 3.31 -17.71 -7.51
C PRO A 169 3.55 -16.96 -8.83
N TRP A 170 2.56 -16.93 -9.73
CA TRP A 170 2.64 -16.21 -11.00
C TRP A 170 2.60 -14.69 -10.84
N THR A 171 1.84 -14.15 -9.88
CA THR A 171 1.78 -12.71 -9.63
C THR A 171 3.08 -12.19 -9.05
N ALA A 172 3.81 -13.02 -8.28
CA ALA A 172 5.11 -12.68 -7.74
C ALA A 172 6.12 -12.29 -8.84
N ALA A 173 6.10 -12.97 -10.00
CA ALA A 173 6.96 -12.61 -11.13
C ALA A 173 6.70 -11.17 -11.61
N GLY A 174 5.43 -10.75 -11.70
CA GLY A 174 5.05 -9.39 -12.09
C GLY A 174 5.47 -8.34 -11.06
N PHE A 175 5.38 -8.64 -9.77
CA PHE A 175 5.73 -7.68 -8.72
C PHE A 175 7.23 -7.49 -8.55
N TYR A 176 8.05 -8.54 -8.70
CA TYR A 176 9.44 -8.53 -8.23
C TYR A 176 10.51 -8.55 -9.32
N LEU A 177 10.23 -9.04 -10.56
CA LEU A 177 11.28 -9.23 -11.57
C LEU A 177 11.70 -7.94 -12.25
N VAL A 178 10.78 -7.05 -12.60
CA VAL A 178 11.13 -5.79 -13.28
C VAL A 178 12.06 -4.91 -12.44
N PRO A 179 11.84 -4.74 -11.12
CA PRO A 179 12.80 -4.04 -10.26
C PRO A 179 14.20 -4.68 -10.22
N VAL A 180 14.28 -6.01 -10.22
CA VAL A 180 15.58 -6.72 -10.26
C VAL A 180 16.31 -6.44 -11.57
N LEU A 181 15.62 -6.49 -12.70
CA LEU A 181 16.20 -6.13 -14.00
C LEU A 181 16.68 -4.68 -14.04
N ALA A 182 15.86 -3.77 -13.48
CA ALA A 182 16.19 -2.35 -13.38
C ALA A 182 17.43 -2.11 -12.50
N MET A 183 17.55 -2.82 -11.35
CA MET A 183 18.74 -2.77 -10.50
C MET A 183 19.97 -3.32 -11.23
N GLY A 184 19.85 -4.44 -11.92
CA GLY A 184 20.93 -4.99 -12.74
C GLY A 184 21.40 -4.03 -13.82
N LEU A 185 20.45 -3.36 -14.50
CA LEU A 185 20.76 -2.33 -15.49
C LEU A 185 21.47 -1.12 -14.85
N CYS A 186 21.01 -0.63 -13.70
CA CYS A 186 21.68 0.47 -12.97
C CYS A 186 23.11 0.07 -12.60
N ALA A 187 23.33 -1.13 -12.06
CA ALA A 187 24.66 -1.64 -11.74
C ALA A 187 25.57 -1.73 -12.98
N LEU A 188 25.03 -2.22 -14.11
CA LEU A 188 25.75 -2.27 -15.37
C LEU A 188 26.16 -0.86 -15.86
N ARG A 189 25.27 0.12 -15.75
CA ARG A 189 25.56 1.51 -16.14
C ARG A 189 26.64 2.14 -15.26
N ILE A 190 26.62 1.86 -13.96
CA ILE A 190 27.65 2.28 -13.00
C ILE A 190 28.99 1.65 -13.38
N TYR A 191 29.01 0.34 -13.66
CA TYR A 191 30.22 -0.37 -14.10
C TYR A 191 30.79 0.23 -15.39
N GLN A 192 29.92 0.58 -16.36
CA GLN A 192 30.28 1.24 -17.61
C GLN A 192 30.67 2.73 -17.44
N ARG A 193 30.71 3.25 -16.22
CA ARG A 193 30.99 4.66 -15.91
C ARG A 193 30.03 5.67 -16.55
N ARG A 194 28.80 5.26 -16.86
CA ARG A 194 27.76 6.10 -17.46
C ARG A 194 26.87 6.69 -16.38
N ASN A 195 26.84 8.00 -16.22
CA ASN A 195 26.00 8.73 -15.25
C ASN A 195 25.97 8.08 -13.86
N VAL A 196 27.14 7.71 -13.33
CA VAL A 196 27.32 6.92 -12.08
C VAL A 196 26.48 7.45 -10.93
N HIS A 197 26.41 8.79 -10.80
CA HIS A 197 25.64 9.41 -9.73
C HIS A 197 24.13 9.14 -9.86
N ALA A 198 23.55 9.36 -11.04
CA ALA A 198 22.10 9.18 -11.26
C ALA A 198 21.69 7.70 -11.09
N TYR A 199 22.45 6.79 -11.71
CA TYR A 199 22.21 5.36 -11.56
C TYR A 199 22.49 4.83 -10.16
N GLY A 200 23.43 5.44 -9.41
CA GLY A 200 23.69 5.13 -8.02
C GLY A 200 22.52 5.50 -7.09
N VAL A 201 21.94 6.68 -7.29
CA VAL A 201 20.73 7.10 -6.55
C VAL A 201 19.54 6.22 -6.89
N LEU A 202 19.32 5.93 -8.18
CA LEU A 202 18.24 5.03 -8.61
C LEU A 202 18.40 3.61 -8.04
N LEU A 203 19.62 3.06 -8.08
CA LEU A 203 19.92 1.74 -7.54
C LEU A 203 19.63 1.69 -6.04
N ALA A 204 20.04 2.70 -5.27
CA ALA A 204 19.78 2.76 -3.83
C ALA A 204 18.28 2.83 -3.52
N LEU A 205 17.52 3.68 -4.24
CA LEU A 205 16.08 3.79 -4.05
C LEU A 205 15.34 2.51 -4.48
N LEU A 206 15.74 1.90 -5.60
CA LEU A 206 15.20 0.63 -6.07
C LEU A 206 15.46 -0.49 -5.06
N ALA A 207 16.70 -0.59 -4.54
CA ALA A 207 17.05 -1.62 -3.58
C ALA A 207 16.23 -1.52 -2.28
N VAL A 208 16.07 -0.30 -1.74
CA VAL A 208 15.24 -0.07 -0.55
C VAL A 208 13.77 -0.39 -0.84
N SER A 209 13.22 0.12 -1.94
CA SER A 209 11.81 -0.12 -2.29
C SER A 209 11.54 -1.60 -2.55
N TRP A 210 12.47 -2.29 -3.19
CA TRP A 210 12.38 -3.74 -3.42
C TRP A 210 12.50 -4.54 -2.12
N ALA A 211 13.41 -4.15 -1.21
CA ALA A 211 13.52 -4.80 0.10
C ALA A 211 12.25 -4.64 0.93
N ILE A 212 11.61 -3.46 0.88
CA ILE A 212 10.30 -3.23 1.52
C ILE A 212 9.23 -4.14 0.87
N ALA A 213 9.25 -4.28 -0.46
CA ALA A 213 8.31 -5.14 -1.17
C ALA A 213 8.44 -6.63 -0.79
N LEU A 214 9.62 -7.12 -0.39
CA LEU A 214 9.79 -8.49 0.11
C LEU A 214 9.04 -8.75 1.42
N VAL A 215 8.92 -7.71 2.25
CA VAL A 215 8.20 -7.78 3.54
C VAL A 215 6.71 -7.54 3.34
N GLN A 216 6.36 -6.61 2.43
CA GLN A 216 4.98 -6.25 2.14
C GLN A 216 4.81 -5.90 0.66
N VAL A 217 3.97 -6.66 -0.05
CA VAL A 217 3.70 -6.53 -1.51
C VAL A 217 3.38 -5.09 -1.93
N ARG A 218 2.73 -4.31 -1.08
CA ARG A 218 2.45 -2.88 -1.34
C ARG A 218 3.70 -2.09 -1.74
N GLY A 219 4.87 -2.43 -1.22
CA GLY A 219 6.15 -1.84 -1.61
C GLY A 219 6.51 -2.03 -3.09
N ALA A 220 5.95 -3.06 -3.75
CA ALA A 220 6.20 -3.34 -5.16
C ALA A 220 5.71 -2.22 -6.09
N VAL A 221 4.70 -1.46 -5.69
CA VAL A 221 4.22 -0.29 -6.45
C VAL A 221 5.35 0.74 -6.62
N PHE A 222 6.07 1.04 -5.54
CA PHE A 222 7.17 2.01 -5.57
C PHE A 222 8.38 1.48 -6.36
N SER A 223 8.75 0.21 -6.17
CA SER A 223 9.87 -0.37 -6.89
C SER A 223 9.60 -0.51 -8.39
N ASN A 224 8.39 -0.85 -8.80
CA ASN A 224 8.00 -0.90 -10.22
C ASN A 224 7.94 0.50 -10.84
N LEU A 225 7.40 1.51 -10.12
CA LEU A 225 7.38 2.90 -10.60
C LEU A 225 8.80 3.45 -10.82
N LEU A 226 9.70 3.22 -9.87
CA LEU A 226 11.11 3.63 -9.98
C LEU A 226 11.83 2.88 -11.12
N SER A 227 11.46 1.63 -11.39
CA SER A 227 12.02 0.82 -12.48
C SER A 227 11.71 1.40 -13.85
N ALA A 228 10.61 2.12 -14.00
CA ALA A 228 10.24 2.74 -15.27
C ALA A 228 11.34 3.66 -15.81
N ILE A 229 12.10 4.35 -14.94
CA ILE A 229 13.14 5.29 -15.36
C ILE A 229 14.29 4.58 -16.11
N PRO A 230 15.03 3.63 -15.51
CA PRO A 230 16.13 2.94 -16.19
C PRO A 230 15.63 2.05 -17.32
N MET A 231 14.46 1.41 -17.19
CA MET A 231 13.90 0.55 -18.23
C MET A 231 13.47 1.35 -19.47
N ALA A 232 12.82 2.50 -19.29
CA ALA A 232 12.50 3.38 -20.42
C ALA A 232 13.77 3.89 -21.14
N ALA A 233 14.83 4.21 -20.39
CA ALA A 233 16.11 4.58 -21.00
C ALA A 233 16.72 3.43 -21.82
N LEU A 234 16.62 2.18 -21.34
CA LEU A 234 17.04 0.99 -22.08
C LEU A 234 16.23 0.81 -23.37
N VAL A 235 14.90 0.86 -23.26
CA VAL A 235 13.98 0.71 -24.43
C VAL A 235 14.27 1.78 -25.47
N ALA A 236 14.47 3.04 -25.06
CA ALA A 236 14.80 4.14 -25.95
C ALA A 236 16.15 3.91 -26.67
N GLU A 237 17.17 3.42 -25.94
CA GLU A 237 18.48 3.10 -26.55
C GLU A 237 18.37 1.94 -27.55
N MET A 238 17.64 0.87 -27.22
CA MET A 238 17.43 -0.27 -28.12
C MET A 238 16.64 0.14 -29.36
N ARG A 239 15.61 0.97 -29.19
CA ARG A 239 14.84 1.54 -30.31
C ARG A 239 15.73 2.38 -31.24
N ALA A 240 16.58 3.23 -30.70
CA ALA A 240 17.49 4.03 -31.51
C ALA A 240 18.45 3.15 -32.32
N ARG A 241 18.97 2.06 -31.72
CA ARG A 241 19.84 1.09 -32.42
C ARG A 241 19.09 0.33 -33.53
N ALA A 242 17.84 -0.08 -33.28
CA ALA A 242 17.02 -0.76 -34.27
C ALA A 242 16.66 0.16 -35.45
N ASN A 243 16.35 1.43 -35.17
CA ASN A 243 16.04 2.42 -36.21
C ASN A 243 17.25 2.79 -37.07
N ALA A 244 18.47 2.74 -36.51
CA ALA A 244 19.70 3.04 -37.25
C ALA A 244 20.05 1.95 -38.27
N ASP A 245 19.55 0.71 -38.09
CA ASP A 245 19.79 -0.39 -39.02
C ASP A 245 18.57 -1.33 -39.02
N GLN A 246 17.59 -0.95 -39.84
CA GLN A 246 16.30 -1.64 -39.95
C GLN A 246 16.39 -3.04 -40.57
N LYS A 247 17.52 -3.37 -41.22
CA LYS A 247 17.74 -4.70 -41.80
C LYS A 247 18.28 -5.72 -40.82
N ASP A 248 18.81 -5.26 -39.70
CA ASP A 248 19.35 -6.15 -38.65
C ASP A 248 18.21 -6.65 -37.72
N LEU A 249 17.72 -7.82 -37.99
CA LEU A 249 16.67 -8.47 -37.17
C LEU A 249 17.04 -8.58 -35.70
N ARG A 250 18.34 -8.75 -35.36
CA ARG A 250 18.79 -8.86 -33.97
C ARG A 250 18.53 -7.58 -33.19
N LYS A 251 18.76 -6.41 -33.81
CA LYS A 251 18.47 -5.11 -33.18
C LYS A 251 16.98 -4.92 -32.97
N GLY A 252 16.15 -5.33 -33.93
CA GLY A 252 14.70 -5.33 -33.79
C GLY A 252 14.22 -6.24 -32.64
N LEU A 253 14.74 -7.47 -32.54
CA LEU A 253 14.42 -8.41 -31.46
C LEU A 253 14.88 -7.89 -30.09
N LEU A 254 16.06 -7.27 -30.00
CA LEU A 254 16.53 -6.67 -28.76
C LEU A 254 15.64 -5.51 -28.29
N PHE A 255 15.17 -4.68 -29.24
CA PHE A 255 14.19 -3.63 -28.93
C PHE A 255 12.87 -4.24 -28.43
N ALA A 256 12.28 -5.18 -29.15
CA ALA A 256 11.04 -5.84 -28.75
C ALA A 256 11.18 -6.55 -27.40
N GLY A 257 12.27 -7.30 -27.20
CA GLY A 257 12.57 -7.97 -25.93
C GLY A 257 12.73 -6.99 -24.76
N SER A 258 13.42 -5.87 -24.97
CA SER A 258 13.57 -4.84 -23.94
C SER A 258 12.24 -4.18 -23.57
N ALA A 259 11.37 -3.94 -24.55
CA ALA A 259 10.04 -3.38 -24.32
C ALA A 259 9.14 -4.35 -23.54
N LEU A 260 9.13 -5.63 -23.91
CA LEU A 260 8.38 -6.66 -23.18
C LEU A 260 8.92 -6.86 -21.76
N ALA A 261 10.23 -6.91 -21.60
CA ALA A 261 10.87 -7.08 -20.28
C ALA A 261 10.60 -5.90 -19.32
N ALA A 262 10.25 -4.72 -19.84
CA ALA A 262 9.92 -3.55 -19.03
C ALA A 262 8.48 -3.58 -18.47
N VAL A 263 7.63 -4.52 -18.90
CA VAL A 263 6.22 -4.55 -18.54
C VAL A 263 5.95 -5.63 -17.49
N PRO A 264 5.55 -5.26 -16.23
CA PRO A 264 5.29 -6.22 -15.16
C PRO A 264 4.26 -7.29 -15.52
N PHE A 265 3.22 -6.91 -16.27
CA PHE A 265 2.17 -7.84 -16.69
C PHE A 265 2.69 -8.99 -17.59
N VAL A 266 3.71 -8.75 -18.41
CA VAL A 266 4.34 -9.80 -19.24
C VAL A 266 4.97 -10.87 -18.36
N TRP A 267 5.59 -10.48 -17.23
CA TRP A 267 6.18 -11.41 -16.29
C TRP A 267 5.12 -12.18 -15.49
N ALA A 268 4.03 -11.52 -15.10
CA ALA A 268 2.89 -12.20 -14.46
C ALA A 268 2.29 -13.26 -15.40
N LEU A 269 2.05 -12.93 -16.67
CA LEU A 269 1.59 -13.90 -17.67
C LEU A 269 2.59 -15.05 -17.87
N SER A 270 3.89 -14.73 -17.96
CA SER A 270 4.92 -15.75 -18.10
C SER A 270 4.96 -16.70 -16.90
N GLY A 271 4.80 -16.16 -15.70
CA GLY A 271 4.67 -16.93 -14.46
C GLY A 271 3.43 -17.83 -14.46
N ALA A 272 2.29 -17.31 -14.92
CA ALA A 272 1.04 -18.09 -15.05
C ALA A 272 1.19 -19.26 -16.02
N PHE A 273 1.76 -19.02 -17.21
CA PHE A 273 2.03 -20.11 -18.17
C PHE A 273 2.99 -21.16 -17.62
N LEU A 274 4.05 -20.73 -16.92
CA LEU A 274 4.99 -21.66 -16.30
C LEU A 274 4.31 -22.50 -15.21
N SER A 275 3.49 -21.89 -14.37
CA SER A 275 2.71 -22.57 -13.33
C SER A 275 1.78 -23.62 -13.94
N MET A 276 1.03 -23.28 -15.01
CA MET A 276 0.17 -24.23 -15.73
C MET A 276 0.96 -25.40 -16.30
N ALA A 277 2.14 -25.14 -16.88
CA ALA A 277 2.98 -26.19 -17.44
C ALA A 277 3.50 -27.14 -16.34
N VAL A 278 3.95 -26.59 -15.19
CA VAL A 278 4.41 -27.39 -14.05
C VAL A 278 3.28 -28.24 -13.46
N ASN A 279 2.10 -27.65 -13.24
CA ASN A 279 0.94 -28.36 -12.69
C ASN A 279 0.47 -29.49 -13.63
N LYS A 280 0.48 -29.26 -14.93
CA LYS A 280 0.16 -30.30 -15.93
C LYS A 280 1.14 -31.49 -15.87
N VAL A 281 2.44 -31.21 -15.64
CA VAL A 281 3.47 -32.26 -15.51
C VAL A 281 3.36 -33.00 -14.17
N SER A 282 3.00 -32.30 -13.09
CA SER A 282 2.85 -32.85 -11.74
C SER A 282 1.51 -33.57 -11.51
N GLY A 283 0.57 -33.54 -12.46
CA GLY A 283 -0.74 -34.18 -12.36
C GLY A 283 -1.68 -33.49 -11.37
N GLN A 284 -1.35 -32.27 -10.92
CA GLN A 284 -2.25 -31.45 -10.13
C GLN A 284 -3.29 -30.79 -11.03
N GLU A 285 -4.55 -30.75 -10.59
CA GLU A 285 -5.58 -29.99 -11.31
C GLU A 285 -5.14 -28.55 -11.47
N VAL A 286 -5.12 -28.10 -12.73
CA VAL A 286 -4.84 -26.69 -13.05
C VAL A 286 -5.98 -25.86 -12.47
N GLY A 287 -5.74 -25.22 -11.32
CA GLY A 287 -6.62 -24.15 -10.89
C GLY A 287 -6.78 -23.18 -12.06
N SER A 288 -8.02 -22.93 -12.50
CA SER A 288 -8.30 -21.88 -13.49
C SER A 288 -7.58 -20.61 -13.07
N LEU A 289 -7.00 -19.89 -14.05
CA LEU A 289 -6.57 -18.51 -13.78
C LEU A 289 -7.71 -17.84 -13.00
N PRO A 290 -7.46 -17.25 -11.83
CA PRO A 290 -8.49 -16.49 -11.16
C PRO A 290 -8.80 -15.29 -12.06
N MET A 291 -9.69 -15.49 -13.02
CA MET A 291 -10.48 -14.39 -13.53
C MET A 291 -11.25 -13.95 -12.27
N GLN A 292 -10.91 -12.80 -11.76
CA GLN A 292 -11.66 -12.19 -10.67
C GLN A 292 -13.12 -12.25 -11.13
N GLU A 293 -13.91 -13.16 -10.53
CA GLU A 293 -15.35 -13.14 -10.73
C GLU A 293 -15.79 -11.73 -10.38
N GLU A 294 -16.31 -11.04 -11.38
CA GLU A 294 -16.74 -9.67 -11.25
C GLU A 294 -17.72 -9.63 -10.08
N ASN A 295 -17.32 -9.00 -8.98
CA ASN A 295 -18.12 -8.99 -7.76
C ASN A 295 -19.31 -8.05 -8.00
N THR A 296 -20.33 -8.57 -8.65
CA THR A 296 -21.55 -7.85 -9.03
C THR A 296 -22.31 -7.28 -7.83
N CYS A 297 -21.96 -7.66 -6.61
CA CYS A 297 -22.55 -7.07 -5.39
C CYS A 297 -22.07 -5.63 -5.12
N ILE A 298 -21.01 -5.15 -5.76
CA ILE A 298 -20.42 -3.84 -5.49
C ILE A 298 -20.73 -2.81 -6.57
N ASP A 299 -21.46 -3.18 -7.61
CA ASP A 299 -21.84 -2.31 -8.70
C ASP A 299 -22.86 -1.24 -8.23
N ALA A 300 -22.86 -0.10 -8.91
CA ALA A 300 -23.80 0.97 -8.61
C ALA A 300 -25.26 0.49 -8.72
N ALA A 301 -25.57 -0.38 -9.69
CA ALA A 301 -26.89 -0.97 -9.86
C ALA A 301 -27.30 -1.85 -8.66
N ALA A 302 -26.38 -2.65 -8.12
CA ALA A 302 -26.62 -3.45 -6.92
C ALA A 302 -26.91 -2.58 -5.68
N MET A 303 -26.32 -1.38 -5.61
CA MET A 303 -26.55 -0.44 -4.51
C MET A 303 -27.83 0.40 -4.65
N GLU A 304 -28.44 0.43 -5.83
CA GLU A 304 -29.60 1.29 -6.11
C GLU A 304 -30.81 0.94 -5.25
N GLU A 305 -31.11 -0.35 -5.07
CA GLU A 305 -32.22 -0.78 -4.20
C GLU A 305 -31.92 -0.47 -2.73
N LEU A 306 -30.68 -0.66 -2.29
CA LEU A 306 -30.27 -0.29 -0.93
C LEU A 306 -30.41 1.22 -0.71
N ALA A 307 -30.08 2.06 -1.70
CA ALA A 307 -30.20 3.51 -1.60
C ALA A 307 -31.65 4.00 -1.45
N ARG A 308 -32.64 3.19 -1.85
CA ARG A 308 -34.09 3.50 -1.69
C ARG A 308 -34.61 3.18 -0.29
N GLU A 309 -33.90 2.37 0.49
CA GLU A 309 -34.30 2.02 1.85
C GLU A 309 -34.14 3.21 2.81
N PRO A 310 -34.93 3.28 3.88
CA PRO A 310 -34.76 4.29 4.93
C PRO A 310 -33.33 4.32 5.47
N VAL A 311 -32.74 5.50 5.57
CA VAL A 311 -31.36 5.69 6.02
C VAL A 311 -31.12 5.06 7.38
N GLY A 312 -30.14 4.18 7.48
CA GLY A 312 -29.83 3.44 8.69
C GLY A 312 -28.40 2.92 8.72
N VAL A 313 -28.13 1.96 9.61
CA VAL A 313 -26.87 1.24 9.70
C VAL A 313 -26.99 -0.08 8.97
N VAL A 314 -26.11 -0.29 7.99
CA VAL A 314 -26.07 -1.52 7.20
C VAL A 314 -24.95 -2.44 7.72
N ALA A 315 -25.29 -3.70 8.01
CA ALA A 315 -24.32 -4.76 8.22
C ALA A 315 -24.08 -5.51 6.91
N SER A 316 -22.82 -5.64 6.54
CA SER A 316 -22.36 -6.37 5.34
C SER A 316 -20.95 -6.86 5.57
N ALA A 317 -20.46 -7.80 4.74
CA ALA A 317 -19.03 -8.10 4.68
C ALA A 317 -18.22 -6.81 4.49
N SER A 318 -17.05 -6.73 5.14
CA SER A 318 -16.27 -5.49 5.20
C SER A 318 -15.91 -4.94 3.81
N ASN A 319 -15.65 -5.83 2.83
CA ASN A 319 -15.33 -5.45 1.46
C ASN A 319 -16.42 -4.60 0.78
N ILE A 320 -17.68 -4.82 1.14
CA ILE A 320 -18.83 -4.12 0.55
C ILE A 320 -19.03 -2.75 1.18
N GLY A 321 -18.61 -2.56 2.44
CA GLY A 321 -18.88 -1.36 3.22
C GLY A 321 -18.44 -0.06 2.56
N ALA A 322 -17.28 -0.05 1.89
CA ALA A 322 -16.80 1.14 1.18
C ALA A 322 -17.70 1.53 -0.01
N HIS A 323 -18.26 0.54 -0.72
CA HIS A 323 -19.19 0.77 -1.83
C HIS A 323 -20.54 1.28 -1.33
N ILE A 324 -21.05 0.75 -0.22
CA ILE A 324 -22.26 1.27 0.43
C ILE A 324 -22.09 2.74 0.78
N LEU A 325 -20.98 3.13 1.41
CA LEU A 325 -20.68 4.52 1.75
C LEU A 325 -20.55 5.43 0.53
N ARG A 326 -20.08 4.91 -0.61
CA ARG A 326 -19.92 5.67 -1.85
C ARG A 326 -21.25 5.93 -2.57
N PHE A 327 -22.11 4.91 -2.64
CA PHE A 327 -23.29 4.93 -3.52
C PHE A 327 -24.61 5.15 -2.79
N THR A 328 -24.61 5.15 -1.46
CA THR A 328 -25.83 5.27 -0.66
C THR A 328 -25.65 6.28 0.50
N PRO A 329 -26.75 6.80 1.06
CA PRO A 329 -26.69 7.68 2.24
C PRO A 329 -26.55 6.91 3.56
N HIS A 330 -26.43 5.59 3.54
CA HIS A 330 -26.36 4.75 4.73
C HIS A 330 -25.03 4.86 5.48
N ARG A 331 -25.04 4.51 6.76
CA ARG A 331 -23.85 4.19 7.56
C ARG A 331 -23.59 2.70 7.48
N VAL A 332 -22.35 2.28 7.66
CA VAL A 332 -21.98 0.86 7.65
C VAL A 332 -21.44 0.44 9.01
N LEU A 333 -21.70 -0.81 9.38
CA LEU A 333 -21.12 -1.42 10.57
C LEU A 333 -19.64 -1.74 10.36
N ALA A 334 -19.29 -2.29 9.20
CA ALA A 334 -17.94 -2.68 8.82
C ALA A 334 -17.54 -2.14 7.44
N ALA A 335 -16.25 -1.81 7.30
CA ALA A 335 -15.59 -1.49 6.05
C ALA A 335 -14.13 -1.94 6.17
N PRO A 336 -13.34 -2.08 5.09
CA PRO A 336 -11.96 -2.56 5.14
C PRO A 336 -11.02 -1.50 5.73
N TYR A 337 -11.23 -1.17 6.99
CA TYR A 337 -10.53 -0.11 7.69
C TYR A 337 -10.19 -0.53 9.14
N HIS A 338 -8.92 -0.86 9.37
CA HIS A 338 -8.42 -1.43 10.62
C HIS A 338 -8.72 -0.60 11.89
N ARG A 339 -8.95 0.72 11.78
CA ARG A 339 -9.33 1.55 12.95
C ARG A 339 -10.77 1.35 13.39
N ASN A 340 -11.60 0.73 12.55
CA ASN A 340 -12.97 0.35 12.91
C ASN A 340 -13.03 -1.09 13.43
N GLN A 341 -12.07 -1.51 14.27
CA GLN A 341 -12.04 -2.88 14.81
C GLN A 341 -13.35 -3.27 15.48
N GLY A 342 -13.94 -2.37 16.28
CA GLY A 342 -15.21 -2.66 16.96
C GLY A 342 -16.35 -3.00 16.01
N GLY A 343 -16.50 -2.24 14.93
CA GLY A 343 -17.52 -2.50 13.90
C GLY A 343 -17.24 -3.79 13.13
N MET A 344 -16.00 -4.00 12.72
CA MET A 344 -15.59 -5.22 12.00
C MET A 344 -15.74 -6.48 12.86
N LEU A 345 -15.35 -6.43 14.13
CA LEU A 345 -15.54 -7.55 15.07
C LEU A 345 -17.02 -7.84 15.31
N THR A 346 -17.82 -6.81 15.47
CA THR A 346 -19.27 -6.97 15.66
C THR A 346 -19.91 -7.63 14.44
N GLU A 347 -19.50 -7.25 13.22
CA GLU A 347 -19.94 -7.88 11.98
C GLU A 347 -19.53 -9.36 11.93
N LEU A 348 -18.24 -9.66 12.18
CA LEU A 348 -17.74 -11.03 12.18
C LEU A 348 -18.45 -11.91 13.22
N HIS A 349 -18.61 -11.41 14.45
CA HIS A 349 -19.34 -12.14 15.48
C HIS A 349 -20.81 -12.38 15.11
N ALA A 350 -21.47 -11.39 14.52
CA ALA A 350 -22.84 -11.55 14.02
C ALA A 350 -22.90 -12.60 12.90
N ALA A 351 -21.98 -12.52 11.91
CA ALA A 351 -21.96 -13.42 10.77
C ALA A 351 -21.68 -14.89 11.16
N MET A 352 -20.79 -15.09 12.13
CA MET A 352 -20.35 -16.42 12.59
C MET A 352 -21.27 -17.05 13.65
N ALA A 353 -21.99 -16.25 14.42
CA ALA A 353 -22.90 -16.74 15.46
C ALA A 353 -24.10 -17.44 14.87
N LYS A 354 -24.76 -18.29 15.68
CA LYS A 354 -26.07 -18.86 15.32
C LYS A 354 -27.10 -17.72 15.20
N PRO A 355 -28.12 -17.85 14.34
CA PRO A 355 -29.07 -16.75 14.06
C PRO A 355 -29.75 -16.14 15.29
N GLY A 356 -30.01 -16.97 16.32
CA GLY A 356 -30.62 -16.51 17.58
C GLY A 356 -29.69 -15.58 18.41
N ASP A 357 -28.37 -15.69 18.24
CA ASP A 357 -27.39 -14.83 18.90
C ASP A 357 -26.94 -13.68 17.99
N SER A 358 -26.92 -13.88 16.68
CA SER A 358 -26.56 -12.86 15.69
C SER A 358 -27.40 -11.59 15.82
N VAL A 359 -28.70 -11.73 16.06
CA VAL A 359 -29.62 -10.59 16.25
C VAL A 359 -29.22 -9.69 17.41
N LYS A 360 -28.61 -10.23 18.47
CA LYS A 360 -28.17 -9.45 19.63
C LYS A 360 -27.02 -8.51 19.25
N PHE A 361 -26.06 -9.00 18.45
CA PHE A 361 -24.96 -8.17 17.93
C PHE A 361 -25.47 -7.08 17.01
N LEU A 362 -26.36 -7.43 16.07
CA LEU A 362 -26.88 -6.51 15.08
C LEU A 362 -27.76 -5.41 15.75
N ARG A 363 -28.68 -5.78 16.64
CA ARG A 363 -29.51 -4.81 17.36
C ARG A 363 -28.69 -3.96 18.32
N GLY A 364 -27.71 -4.55 19.01
CA GLY A 364 -26.80 -3.82 19.91
C GLY A 364 -25.98 -2.75 19.17
N ALA A 365 -25.68 -2.97 17.88
CA ALA A 365 -25.00 -2.01 17.01
C ALA A 365 -25.95 -1.06 16.26
N GLY A 366 -27.25 -1.14 16.48
CA GLY A 366 -28.27 -0.32 15.82
C GLY A 366 -28.41 -0.62 14.32
N VAL A 367 -28.11 -1.84 13.89
CA VAL A 367 -28.24 -2.28 12.49
C VAL A 367 -29.71 -2.36 12.12
N THR A 368 -30.08 -1.73 11.01
CA THR A 368 -31.43 -1.73 10.46
C THR A 368 -31.56 -2.58 9.20
N ILE A 369 -30.45 -2.78 8.48
CA ILE A 369 -30.41 -3.52 7.22
C ILE A 369 -29.21 -4.49 7.24
N VAL A 370 -29.41 -5.70 6.75
CA VAL A 370 -28.35 -6.67 6.43
C VAL A 370 -28.26 -6.74 4.90
N ALA A 371 -27.08 -6.46 4.35
CA ALA A 371 -26.76 -6.61 2.94
C ALA A 371 -25.85 -7.82 2.75
N TYR A 372 -26.38 -8.90 2.24
CA TYR A 372 -25.71 -10.18 2.08
C TYR A 372 -25.28 -10.42 0.64
N CYS A 373 -24.01 -10.75 0.43
CA CYS A 373 -23.44 -11.13 -0.85
C CYS A 373 -22.78 -12.52 -0.75
N GLY A 374 -23.43 -13.53 -1.32
CA GLY A 374 -22.93 -14.91 -1.24
C GLY A 374 -21.61 -15.15 -1.99
N THR A 375 -21.28 -14.33 -2.98
CA THR A 375 -20.06 -14.41 -3.78
C THR A 375 -18.87 -13.64 -3.20
N ASP A 376 -19.08 -12.87 -2.10
CA ASP A 376 -18.00 -12.16 -1.44
C ASP A 376 -16.98 -13.13 -0.83
N PRO A 377 -15.66 -12.98 -1.09
CA PRO A 377 -14.62 -13.89 -0.58
C PRO A 377 -14.58 -13.98 0.94
N GLN A 378 -14.89 -12.90 1.68
CA GLN A 378 -14.95 -12.90 3.13
C GLN A 378 -16.13 -13.74 3.62
N VAL A 379 -17.30 -13.62 2.99
CA VAL A 379 -18.47 -14.47 3.27
C VAL A 379 -18.14 -15.93 3.03
N GLY A 380 -17.47 -16.25 1.91
CA GLY A 380 -17.00 -17.60 1.61
C GLY A 380 -16.05 -18.16 2.68
N SER A 381 -15.17 -17.34 3.24
CA SER A 381 -14.25 -17.74 4.32
C SER A 381 -15.01 -17.96 5.65
N ILE A 382 -15.91 -17.04 6.01
CA ILE A 382 -16.73 -17.13 7.22
C ILE A 382 -17.60 -18.40 7.19
N THR A 383 -18.26 -18.67 6.07
CA THR A 383 -19.18 -19.83 5.96
C THR A 383 -18.46 -21.17 6.00
N ARG A 384 -17.21 -21.23 5.54
CA ARG A 384 -16.37 -22.43 5.68
C ARG A 384 -15.99 -22.72 7.15
N VAL A 385 -15.68 -21.67 7.91
CA VAL A 385 -15.30 -21.79 9.32
C VAL A 385 -16.51 -22.06 10.21
N THR A 386 -17.65 -21.44 9.90
CA THR A 386 -18.90 -21.57 10.69
C THR A 386 -20.08 -21.97 9.80
N PRO A 387 -20.19 -23.26 9.39
CA PRO A 387 -21.24 -23.72 8.47
C PRO A 387 -22.66 -23.68 9.04
N GLU A 388 -22.81 -23.47 10.35
CA GLU A 388 -24.09 -23.26 11.05
C GLU A 388 -24.31 -21.78 11.42
N GLY A 389 -23.36 -20.89 11.07
CA GLY A 389 -23.42 -19.47 11.35
C GLY A 389 -24.51 -18.75 10.53
N PHE A 390 -24.82 -17.55 10.94
CA PHE A 390 -25.87 -16.74 10.33
C PHE A 390 -25.67 -16.53 8.82
N TYR A 391 -24.46 -16.16 8.38
CA TYR A 391 -24.20 -15.97 6.95
C TYR A 391 -24.29 -17.30 6.17
N ALA A 392 -23.84 -18.41 6.76
CA ALA A 392 -23.99 -19.71 6.12
C ALA A 392 -25.45 -20.13 5.98
N GLN A 393 -26.32 -19.76 6.92
CA GLN A 393 -27.75 -20.03 6.82
C GLN A 393 -28.44 -19.15 5.78
N LEU A 394 -28.09 -17.86 5.69
CA LEU A 394 -28.57 -16.98 4.61
C LEU A 394 -28.19 -17.53 3.24
N GLY A 395 -26.95 -18.03 3.07
CA GLY A 395 -26.50 -18.66 1.83
C GLY A 395 -27.28 -19.93 1.44
N LYS A 396 -27.89 -20.60 2.41
CA LYS A 396 -28.81 -21.75 2.20
C LYS A 396 -30.26 -21.31 2.01
N GLY A 397 -30.55 -20.00 1.97
CA GLY A 397 -31.91 -19.46 1.89
C GLY A 397 -32.71 -19.56 3.20
N LEU A 398 -32.06 -19.91 4.32
CA LEU A 398 -32.71 -20.01 5.64
C LEU A 398 -32.72 -18.62 6.31
N VAL A 399 -33.79 -17.88 6.06
CA VAL A 399 -33.96 -16.51 6.58
C VAL A 399 -34.58 -16.56 7.98
N PRO A 400 -33.89 -16.03 9.02
CA PRO A 400 -34.42 -15.99 10.38
C PRO A 400 -35.68 -15.12 10.48
N ALA A 401 -36.59 -15.45 11.40
CA ALA A 401 -37.91 -14.79 11.57
C ALA A 401 -37.78 -13.28 11.92
N TRP A 402 -36.63 -12.85 12.47
CA TRP A 402 -36.34 -11.46 12.81
C TRP A 402 -35.81 -10.64 11.62
N LEU A 403 -35.63 -11.27 10.45
CA LEU A 403 -35.35 -10.60 9.19
C LEU A 403 -36.60 -10.54 8.31
N GLU A 404 -36.71 -9.47 7.54
CA GLU A 404 -37.71 -9.29 6.49
C GLU A 404 -36.99 -9.06 5.17
N PRO A 405 -37.12 -9.96 4.19
CA PRO A 405 -36.52 -9.76 2.87
C PRO A 405 -37.07 -8.51 2.19
N VAL A 406 -36.18 -7.70 1.61
CA VAL A 406 -36.59 -6.58 0.76
C VAL A 406 -37.04 -7.13 -0.59
N ALA A 407 -38.26 -6.77 -1.01
CA ALA A 407 -38.87 -7.30 -2.24
C ALA A 407 -37.98 -6.99 -3.46
N GLY A 408 -37.83 -7.98 -4.34
CA GLY A 408 -37.04 -7.84 -5.58
C GLY A 408 -35.53 -8.06 -5.45
N THR A 409 -34.99 -8.18 -4.22
CA THR A 409 -33.53 -8.35 -4.04
C THR A 409 -33.11 -9.81 -3.84
N GLN A 410 -34.03 -10.74 -3.61
CA GLN A 410 -33.70 -12.13 -3.25
C GLN A 410 -33.01 -12.93 -4.35
N ASN A 411 -33.20 -12.55 -5.60
CA ASN A 411 -32.54 -13.15 -6.77
C ASN A 411 -31.41 -12.26 -7.33
N GLN A 412 -31.08 -11.18 -6.60
CA GLN A 412 -29.97 -10.30 -6.97
C GLN A 412 -28.66 -10.79 -6.31
N PRO A 413 -27.50 -10.42 -6.86
CA PRO A 413 -26.22 -10.73 -6.21
C PRO A 413 -26.13 -10.16 -4.78
N LEU A 414 -26.60 -8.94 -4.55
CA LEU A 414 -26.72 -8.32 -3.25
C LEU A 414 -28.15 -8.48 -2.72
N GLN A 415 -28.32 -9.33 -1.71
CA GLN A 415 -29.61 -9.58 -1.06
C GLN A 415 -29.77 -8.67 0.14
N LEU A 416 -30.93 -8.03 0.25
CA LEU A 416 -31.23 -7.08 1.32
C LEU A 416 -32.30 -7.62 2.27
N TYR A 417 -32.07 -7.40 3.57
CA TYR A 417 -32.98 -7.79 4.63
C TYR A 417 -33.12 -6.67 5.65
N ARG A 418 -34.36 -6.29 5.99
CA ARG A 418 -34.62 -5.38 7.11
C ARG A 418 -34.56 -6.14 8.44
N VAL A 419 -33.93 -5.57 9.44
CA VAL A 419 -33.92 -6.10 10.79
C VAL A 419 -35.20 -5.63 11.50
N LYS A 420 -36.07 -6.57 11.85
CA LYS A 420 -37.31 -6.28 12.62
C LYS A 420 -36.96 -5.78 14.03
N PRO A 421 -37.76 -4.85 14.59
CA PRO A 421 -37.57 -4.34 15.95
C PRO A 421 -37.44 -5.42 17.03
#